data_de00a33c494ad5e7c560d38e7701edee
#
_entry.id   de00a33c494ad5e7c560d38e7701edee
#
_cell.length_a   1.000
_cell.length_b   1.000
_cell.length_c   1.000
_cell.angle_alpha   90.00
_cell.angle_beta   90.00
_cell.angle_gamma   90.00
#
_symmetry.space_group_name_H-M   'P 1'
#
loop_
_entity.id
_entity.type
_entity.pdbx_description
1 polymer ?
#
loop_
_entity_poly.entity_id
_entity_poly.type
_entity_poly.pdbx_seq_one_letter_code
_entity_poly.pdbx_strand_id
1 'polypeptide(L)'
;SMFIEYFWYSLIAIFAFALVGIIFLFFLKKEIIRELPPFVLPNVGNMGLPICLFAYGNLGLGIAATISSLVIFFHFTINVFLASKKFSFKLLLQSPPVYAIIISIIFIYYEIETPVFLVNTTMITAYTAIFLILMSLGIALTRLKVFSFKSAFISSTVSYTHLRAHETMVD
;
A
#
# COMPACT_ATOMS: atom_id res chain seq x y z
N SER A 1 5.13 -22.23 1.13
CA SER A 1 3.77 -21.93 0.68
C SER A 1 3.80 -20.80 -0.33
N MET A 2 2.90 -20.80 -1.28
CA MET A 2 2.76 -19.78 -2.34
C MET A 2 2.79 -18.33 -1.78
N PHE A 3 2.15 -18.06 -0.67
CA PHE A 3 2.16 -16.72 -0.04
C PHE A 3 3.55 -16.26 0.41
N ILE A 4 4.40 -17.16 0.86
CA ILE A 4 5.79 -16.84 1.24
C ILE A 4 6.61 -16.44 0.00
N GLU A 5 6.39 -17.08 -1.14
CA GLU A 5 7.05 -16.72 -2.39
C GLU A 5 6.63 -15.32 -2.85
N TYR A 6 5.32 -15.02 -2.84
CA TYR A 6 4.84 -13.66 -3.17
C TYR A 6 5.34 -12.59 -2.19
N PHE A 7 5.51 -12.93 -0.92
CA PHE A 7 6.12 -12.04 0.06
C PHE A 7 7.56 -11.68 -0.35
N TRP A 8 8.38 -12.67 -0.68
CA TRP A 8 9.76 -12.45 -1.11
C TRP A 8 9.86 -11.70 -2.43
N TYR A 9 9.04 -12.05 -3.42
CA TYR A 9 8.99 -11.31 -4.70
C TYR A 9 8.60 -9.84 -4.49
N SER A 10 7.65 -9.58 -3.62
CA SER A 10 7.23 -8.22 -3.30
C SER A 10 8.32 -7.42 -2.60
N LEU A 11 9.04 -8.06 -1.67
CA LEU A 11 10.16 -7.45 -0.98
C LEU A 11 11.28 -7.07 -1.97
N ILE A 12 11.67 -8.00 -2.84
CA ILE A 12 12.66 -7.76 -3.89
C ILE A 12 12.20 -6.63 -4.82
N ALA A 13 10.93 -6.64 -5.24
CA ALA A 13 10.37 -5.61 -6.09
C ALA A 13 10.42 -4.23 -5.43
N ILE A 14 10.05 -4.09 -4.16
CA ILE A 14 10.12 -2.83 -3.42
C ILE A 14 11.56 -2.29 -3.40
N PHE A 15 12.55 -3.13 -3.10
CA PHE A 15 13.95 -2.72 -3.10
C PHE A 15 14.45 -2.36 -4.51
N ALA A 16 14.06 -3.11 -5.54
CA ALA A 16 14.42 -2.80 -6.92
C ALA A 16 13.82 -1.45 -7.37
N PHE A 17 12.54 -1.22 -7.07
CA PHE A 17 11.89 0.08 -7.35
C PHE A 17 12.49 1.22 -6.53
N ALA A 18 12.91 0.98 -5.29
CA ALA A 18 13.62 1.97 -4.49
C ALA A 18 14.94 2.37 -5.15
N LEU A 19 15.73 1.39 -5.59
CA LEU A 19 17.00 1.63 -6.27
C LEU A 19 16.81 2.43 -7.58
N VAL A 20 15.89 1.98 -8.43
CA VAL A 20 15.55 2.67 -9.67
C VAL A 20 15.03 4.08 -9.40
N GLY A 21 14.16 4.22 -8.39
CA GLY A 21 13.60 5.51 -7.97
C GLY A 21 14.67 6.49 -7.51
N ILE A 22 15.62 6.04 -6.69
CA ILE A 22 16.75 6.86 -6.23
C ILE A 22 17.60 7.34 -7.41
N ILE A 23 17.98 6.43 -8.33
CA ILE A 23 18.76 6.77 -9.52
C ILE A 23 18.00 7.79 -10.37
N PHE A 24 16.72 7.55 -10.61
CA PHE A 24 15.88 8.41 -11.43
C PHE A 24 15.71 9.81 -10.84
N LEU A 25 15.40 9.90 -9.53
CA LEU A 25 15.26 11.16 -8.82
C LEU A 25 16.58 11.94 -8.75
N PHE A 26 17.71 11.23 -8.63
CA PHE A 26 19.03 11.84 -8.68
C PHE A 26 19.29 12.53 -10.02
N PHE A 27 18.98 11.86 -11.15
CA PHE A 27 19.11 12.46 -12.48
C PHE A 27 18.16 13.65 -12.70
N LEU A 28 16.97 13.61 -12.11
CA LEU A 28 15.99 14.71 -12.19
C LEU A 28 16.28 15.85 -11.21
N LYS A 29 17.33 15.73 -10.38
CA LYS A 29 17.67 16.71 -9.32
C LYS A 29 16.49 17.01 -8.37
N LYS A 30 15.69 15.97 -8.06
CA LYS A 30 14.55 16.07 -7.16
C LYS A 30 14.96 15.69 -5.73
N GLU A 31 14.18 16.15 -4.75
CA GLU A 31 14.39 15.80 -3.34
C GLU A 31 14.02 14.33 -3.09
N ILE A 32 15.04 13.47 -2.95
CA ILE A 32 14.88 12.01 -2.80
C ILE A 32 13.99 11.70 -1.59
N ILE A 33 14.21 12.36 -0.46
CA ILE A 33 13.46 12.09 0.79
C ILE A 33 11.95 12.34 0.62
N ARG A 34 11.57 13.33 -0.16
CA ARG A 34 10.18 13.73 -0.37
C ARG A 34 9.51 12.92 -1.47
N GLU A 35 10.20 12.68 -2.57
CA GLU A 35 9.61 12.11 -3.78
C GLU A 35 9.74 10.58 -3.85
N LEU A 36 10.69 9.97 -3.12
CA LEU A 36 10.93 8.52 -3.16
C LEU A 36 9.78 7.69 -2.56
N PRO A 37 9.20 8.04 -1.38
CA PRO A 37 8.16 7.24 -0.78
C PRO A 37 6.93 7.02 -1.68
N PRO A 38 6.33 8.04 -2.31
CA PRO A 38 5.22 7.83 -3.23
C PRO A 38 5.61 7.06 -4.50
N PHE A 39 6.89 7.06 -4.86
CA PHE A 39 7.38 6.31 -6.01
C PHE A 39 7.50 4.81 -5.73
N VAL A 40 7.93 4.44 -4.52
CA VAL A 40 8.26 3.06 -4.14
C VAL A 40 7.08 2.34 -3.49
N LEU A 41 6.25 3.09 -2.76
CA LEU A 41 5.15 2.55 -1.96
C LEU A 41 3.79 2.96 -2.57
N PRO A 42 3.34 2.28 -3.63
CA PRO A 42 2.08 2.60 -4.31
C PRO A 42 0.86 2.31 -3.41
N ASN A 43 -0.28 2.88 -3.79
CA ASN A 43 -1.55 2.69 -3.09
C ASN A 43 -2.17 1.31 -3.41
N VAL A 44 -1.48 0.24 -3.02
CA VAL A 44 -1.91 -1.14 -3.29
C VAL A 44 -3.16 -1.53 -2.50
N GLY A 45 -3.38 -0.93 -1.33
CA GLY A 45 -4.54 -1.22 -0.49
C GLY A 45 -5.85 -0.76 -1.13
N ASN A 46 -5.94 0.50 -1.55
CA ASN A 46 -7.20 1.07 -2.02
C ASN A 46 -7.59 0.63 -3.45
N MET A 47 -6.62 0.36 -4.31
CA MET A 47 -6.88 -0.08 -5.68
C MET A 47 -6.49 -1.53 -5.93
N GLY A 48 -5.38 -1.99 -5.39
CA GLY A 48 -4.86 -3.32 -5.64
C GLY A 48 -5.80 -4.42 -5.12
N LEU A 49 -6.28 -4.31 -3.88
CA LEU A 49 -7.19 -5.29 -3.29
C LEU A 49 -8.47 -5.49 -4.11
N PRO A 50 -9.23 -4.43 -4.44
CA PRO A 50 -10.45 -4.57 -5.25
C PRO A 50 -10.17 -5.15 -6.64
N ILE A 51 -9.15 -4.67 -7.33
CA ILE A 51 -8.82 -5.14 -8.68
C ILE A 51 -8.48 -6.63 -8.67
N CYS A 52 -7.64 -7.06 -7.72
CA CYS A 52 -7.26 -8.46 -7.60
C CYS A 52 -8.43 -9.35 -7.20
N LEU A 53 -9.33 -8.85 -6.34
CA LEU A 53 -10.56 -9.58 -5.99
C LEU A 53 -11.45 -9.79 -7.21
N PHE A 54 -11.69 -8.74 -8.00
CA PHE A 54 -12.56 -8.83 -9.17
C PHE A 54 -11.95 -9.63 -10.33
N ALA A 55 -10.63 -9.58 -10.50
CA ALA A 55 -9.95 -10.29 -11.58
C ALA A 55 -9.69 -11.77 -11.27
N TYR A 56 -9.38 -12.10 -10.03
CA TYR A 56 -8.87 -13.43 -9.64
C TYR A 56 -9.59 -14.03 -8.41
N GLY A 57 -10.68 -13.43 -7.95
CA GLY A 57 -11.46 -13.92 -6.81
C GLY A 57 -10.66 -13.89 -5.49
N ASN A 58 -11.03 -14.80 -4.58
CA ASN A 58 -10.44 -14.85 -3.22
C ASN A 58 -8.95 -15.16 -3.21
N LEU A 59 -8.46 -15.92 -4.20
CA LEU A 59 -7.02 -16.20 -4.33
C LEU A 59 -6.25 -14.92 -4.63
N GLY A 60 -6.75 -14.12 -5.60
CA GLY A 60 -6.16 -12.83 -5.94
C GLY A 60 -6.22 -11.85 -4.76
N LEU A 61 -7.32 -11.83 -4.01
CA LEU A 61 -7.45 -11.04 -2.79
C LEU A 61 -6.40 -11.41 -1.74
N GLY A 62 -6.17 -12.71 -1.51
CA GLY A 62 -5.18 -13.21 -0.56
C GLY A 62 -3.74 -12.81 -0.94
N ILE A 63 -3.39 -12.93 -2.21
CA ILE A 63 -2.07 -12.51 -2.73
C ILE A 63 -1.92 -10.98 -2.58
N ALA A 64 -2.91 -10.22 -3.01
CA ALA A 64 -2.90 -8.77 -2.90
C ALA A 64 -2.86 -8.29 -1.44
N ALA A 65 -3.53 -8.98 -0.52
CA ALA A 65 -3.48 -8.70 0.90
C ALA A 65 -2.07 -8.91 1.48
N THR A 66 -1.38 -9.98 1.05
CA THR A 66 0.01 -10.24 1.44
C THR A 66 0.94 -9.11 0.99
N ILE A 67 0.83 -8.69 -0.26
CA ILE A 67 1.61 -7.58 -0.82
C ILE A 67 1.28 -6.26 -0.11
N SER A 68 -0.02 -5.98 0.09
CA SER A 68 -0.49 -4.77 0.76
C SER A 68 -0.02 -4.69 2.20
N SER A 69 0.02 -5.81 2.92
CA SER A 69 0.52 -5.86 4.30
C SER A 69 1.98 -5.43 4.38
N LEU A 70 2.81 -5.89 3.45
CA LEU A 70 4.22 -5.50 3.37
C LEU A 70 4.37 -4.00 3.08
N VAL A 71 3.62 -3.48 2.09
CA VAL A 71 3.64 -2.07 1.74
C VAL A 71 3.15 -1.20 2.91
N ILE A 72 2.07 -1.59 3.59
CA ILE A 72 1.56 -0.90 4.77
C ILE A 72 2.61 -0.88 5.89
N PHE A 73 3.30 -1.98 6.13
CA PHE A 73 4.38 -2.04 7.11
C PHE A 73 5.49 -1.03 6.79
N PHE A 74 5.91 -0.93 5.52
CA PHE A 74 6.90 0.05 5.09
C PHE A 74 6.37 1.49 5.16
N HIS A 75 5.09 1.73 4.87
CA HIS A 75 4.48 3.05 5.06
C HIS A 75 4.58 3.51 6.51
N PHE A 76 4.22 2.67 7.47
CA PHE A 76 4.26 3.04 8.89
C PHE A 76 5.67 3.11 9.48
N THR A 77 6.66 2.45 8.87
CA THR A 77 8.05 2.52 9.34
C THR A 77 8.84 3.61 8.63
N ILE A 78 8.94 3.53 7.30
CA ILE A 78 9.83 4.39 6.51
C ILE A 78 9.21 5.77 6.30
N ASN A 79 7.95 5.87 5.88
CA ASN A 79 7.34 7.18 5.61
C ASN A 79 7.20 8.02 6.88
N VAL A 80 6.82 7.40 7.99
CA VAL A 80 6.74 8.10 9.27
C VAL A 80 8.12 8.60 9.71
N PHE A 81 9.16 7.77 9.52
CA PHE A 81 10.54 8.17 9.80
C PHE A 81 10.99 9.34 8.91
N LEU A 82 10.73 9.27 7.61
CA LEU A 82 11.12 10.34 6.66
C LEU A 82 10.37 11.64 6.94
N ALA A 83 9.07 11.57 7.23
CA ALA A 83 8.23 12.74 7.50
C ALA A 83 8.58 13.43 8.83
N SER A 84 8.77 12.65 9.89
CA SER A 84 9.02 13.19 11.24
C SER A 84 10.49 13.43 11.56
N LYS A 85 11.42 12.90 10.72
CA LYS A 85 12.87 12.84 10.99
C LYS A 85 13.21 12.19 12.34
N LYS A 86 12.22 11.52 12.96
CA LYS A 86 12.37 10.80 14.23
C LYS A 86 11.72 9.44 14.09
N PHE A 87 12.43 8.39 14.41
CA PHE A 87 11.84 7.05 14.50
C PHE A 87 10.97 7.00 15.76
N SER A 88 9.66 6.90 15.57
CA SER A 88 8.72 6.81 16.68
C SER A 88 8.13 5.41 16.75
N PHE A 89 8.75 4.57 17.58
CA PHE A 89 8.24 3.23 17.88
C PHE A 89 6.81 3.26 18.45
N LYS A 90 6.46 4.35 19.12
CA LYS A 90 5.10 4.58 19.64
C LYS A 90 4.06 4.63 18.52
N LEU A 91 4.34 5.29 17.40
CA LEU A 91 3.40 5.36 16.27
C LEU A 91 3.22 4.00 15.60
N LEU A 92 4.28 3.20 15.52
CA LEU A 92 4.20 1.83 15.03
C LEU A 92 3.30 0.97 15.93
N LEU A 93 3.48 1.06 17.23
CA LEU A 93 2.66 0.33 18.21
C LEU A 93 1.21 0.84 18.29
N GLN A 94 0.92 2.05 17.85
CA GLN A 94 -0.44 2.58 17.80
C GLN A 94 -1.19 2.22 16.50
N SER A 95 -0.52 1.56 15.56
CA SER A 95 -1.08 1.22 14.25
C SER A 95 -1.80 -0.14 14.28
N PRO A 96 -3.15 -0.19 14.16
CA PRO A 96 -3.89 -1.46 14.14
C PRO A 96 -3.44 -2.44 13.05
N PRO A 97 -3.07 -2.03 11.82
CA PRO A 97 -2.59 -2.96 10.81
C PRO A 97 -1.33 -3.72 11.20
N VAL A 98 -0.45 -3.14 12.02
CA VAL A 98 0.77 -3.82 12.48
C VAL A 98 0.44 -5.02 13.35
N TYR A 99 -0.55 -4.89 14.24
CA TYR A 99 -1.02 -6.03 15.05
C TYR A 99 -1.65 -7.12 14.20
N ALA A 100 -2.45 -6.76 13.21
CA ALA A 100 -3.05 -7.72 12.29
C ALA A 100 -1.98 -8.51 11.52
N ILE A 101 -0.93 -7.84 11.04
CA ILE A 101 0.20 -8.48 10.36
C ILE A 101 0.93 -9.44 11.30
N ILE A 102 1.24 -9.03 12.53
CA ILE A 102 1.93 -9.87 13.50
C ILE A 102 1.11 -11.13 13.82
N ILE A 103 -0.19 -10.96 14.10
CA ILE A 103 -1.08 -12.07 14.38
C ILE A 103 -1.15 -13.03 13.18
N SER A 104 -1.27 -12.51 11.96
CA SER A 104 -1.29 -13.32 10.74
C SER A 104 -0.01 -14.12 10.55
N ILE A 105 1.15 -13.52 10.81
CA ILE A 105 2.44 -14.21 10.73
C ILE A 105 2.51 -15.36 11.75
N ILE A 106 2.02 -15.15 12.98
CA ILE A 106 1.97 -16.17 14.04
C ILE A 106 1.10 -17.34 13.58
N PHE A 107 -0.09 -17.08 13.04
CA PHE A 107 -1.00 -18.12 12.56
C PHE A 107 -0.36 -18.94 11.42
N ILE A 108 0.30 -18.27 10.48
CA ILE A 108 0.99 -18.92 9.35
C ILE A 108 2.19 -19.76 9.84
N TYR A 109 2.98 -19.22 10.76
CA TYR A 109 4.21 -19.89 11.23
C TYR A 109 3.93 -21.14 12.05
N TYR A 110 2.91 -21.09 12.90
CA TYR A 110 2.50 -22.22 13.75
C TYR A 110 1.45 -23.12 13.08
N GLU A 111 1.10 -22.86 11.83
CA GLU A 111 0.08 -23.60 11.07
C GLU A 111 -1.25 -23.71 11.87
N ILE A 112 -1.63 -22.64 12.58
CA ILE A 112 -2.84 -22.62 13.41
C ILE A 112 -4.06 -22.62 12.50
N GLU A 113 -4.91 -23.62 12.61
CA GLU A 113 -6.19 -23.66 11.91
C GLU A 113 -7.10 -22.54 12.43
N THR A 114 -7.49 -21.66 11.53
CA THR A 114 -8.35 -20.53 11.89
C THR A 114 -9.78 -21.01 12.04
N PRO A 115 -10.45 -20.75 13.18
CA PRO A 115 -11.85 -21.11 13.39
C PRO A 115 -12.76 -20.53 12.30
N VAL A 116 -13.73 -21.32 11.82
CA VAL A 116 -14.60 -20.96 10.68
C VAL A 116 -15.34 -19.64 10.93
N PHE A 117 -15.80 -19.40 12.15
CA PHE A 117 -16.49 -18.14 12.47
C PHE A 117 -15.58 -16.92 12.30
N LEU A 118 -14.29 -17.04 12.63
CA LEU A 118 -13.33 -15.96 12.48
C LEU A 118 -13.04 -15.70 11.00
N VAL A 119 -12.88 -16.77 10.19
CA VAL A 119 -12.72 -16.65 8.74
C VAL A 119 -13.91 -15.93 8.12
N ASN A 120 -15.13 -16.37 8.44
CA ASN A 120 -16.34 -15.76 7.88
C ASN A 120 -16.51 -14.30 8.29
N THR A 121 -16.26 -13.98 9.56
CA THR A 121 -16.35 -12.59 10.07
C THR A 121 -15.32 -11.68 9.39
N THR A 122 -14.08 -12.14 9.27
CA THR A 122 -13.02 -11.35 8.59
C THR A 122 -13.29 -11.19 7.11
N MET A 123 -13.82 -12.21 6.42
CA MET A 123 -14.20 -12.11 5.00
C MET A 123 -15.33 -11.10 4.77
N ILE A 124 -16.40 -11.14 5.57
CA ILE A 124 -17.50 -10.15 5.46
C ILE A 124 -16.99 -8.75 5.72
N THR A 125 -16.15 -8.58 6.74
CA THR A 125 -15.54 -7.28 7.06
C THR A 125 -14.63 -6.80 5.91
N ALA A 126 -13.83 -7.69 5.31
CA ALA A 126 -12.95 -7.37 4.19
C ALA A 126 -13.74 -6.91 2.96
N TYR A 127 -14.82 -7.60 2.58
CA TYR A 127 -15.67 -7.19 1.47
C TYR A 127 -16.34 -5.83 1.73
N THR A 128 -16.80 -5.61 2.95
CA THR A 128 -17.39 -4.32 3.35
C THR A 128 -16.34 -3.21 3.28
N ALA A 129 -15.14 -3.45 3.75
CA ALA A 129 -14.04 -2.50 3.68
C ALA A 129 -13.67 -2.16 2.22
N ILE A 130 -13.59 -3.16 1.33
CA ILE A 130 -13.33 -2.96 -0.09
C ILE A 130 -14.40 -2.07 -0.73
N PHE A 131 -15.68 -2.31 -0.43
CA PHE A 131 -16.77 -1.48 -0.92
C PHE A 131 -16.64 -0.02 -0.44
N LEU A 132 -16.37 0.20 0.84
CA LEU A 132 -16.20 1.54 1.41
C LEU A 132 -14.98 2.27 0.84
N ILE A 133 -13.89 1.56 0.61
CA ILE A 133 -12.67 2.09 -0.02
C ILE A 133 -12.96 2.56 -1.45
N LEU A 134 -13.64 1.73 -2.25
CA LEU A 134 -14.02 2.10 -3.63
C LEU A 134 -14.97 3.28 -3.65
N MET A 135 -15.94 3.34 -2.75
CA MET A 135 -16.86 4.46 -2.63
C MET A 135 -16.12 5.75 -2.25
N SER A 136 -15.21 5.66 -1.27
CA SER A 136 -14.36 6.79 -0.87
C SER A 136 -13.48 7.28 -2.02
N LEU A 137 -12.86 6.36 -2.76
CA LEU A 137 -12.06 6.70 -3.94
C LEU A 137 -12.91 7.38 -5.03
N GLY A 138 -14.13 6.88 -5.28
CA GLY A 138 -15.07 7.52 -6.21
C GLY A 138 -15.39 8.96 -5.80
N ILE A 139 -15.71 9.19 -4.54
CA ILE A 139 -15.94 10.53 -4.00
C ILE A 139 -14.69 11.43 -4.15
N ALA A 140 -13.52 10.91 -3.85
CA ALA A 140 -12.28 11.65 -4.02
C ALA A 140 -12.07 12.07 -5.48
N LEU A 141 -12.31 11.17 -6.43
CA LEU A 141 -12.19 11.46 -7.87
C LEU A 141 -13.12 12.59 -8.34
N THR A 142 -14.33 12.68 -7.80
CA THR A 142 -15.27 13.77 -8.16
C THR A 142 -14.81 15.14 -7.66
N ARG A 143 -13.94 15.19 -6.66
CA ARG A 143 -13.38 16.42 -6.09
C ARG A 143 -12.07 16.84 -6.75
N LEU A 144 -11.47 15.99 -7.59
CA LEU A 144 -10.21 16.29 -8.27
C LEU A 144 -10.41 17.46 -9.27
N LYS A 145 -9.79 18.60 -8.97
CA LYS A 145 -9.60 19.68 -9.93
C LYS A 145 -8.31 19.41 -10.71
N VAL A 146 -8.41 19.02 -11.97
CA VAL A 146 -7.24 18.83 -12.83
C VAL A 146 -6.71 20.19 -13.23
N PHE A 147 -5.79 20.75 -12.47
CA PHE A 147 -5.17 22.05 -12.78
C PHE A 147 -4.18 22.00 -13.95
N SER A 148 -3.60 20.84 -14.24
CA SER A 148 -2.68 20.66 -15.37
C SER A 148 -2.68 19.20 -15.82
N PHE A 149 -3.39 18.93 -16.91
CA PHE A 149 -3.43 17.59 -17.51
C PHE A 149 -2.02 17.13 -17.95
N LYS A 150 -1.20 18.04 -18.47
CA LYS A 150 0.18 17.75 -18.88
C LYS A 150 1.06 17.35 -17.69
N SER A 151 0.97 18.07 -16.57
CA SER A 151 1.72 17.73 -15.35
C SER A 151 1.23 16.43 -14.72
N ALA A 152 -0.08 16.21 -14.69
CA ALA A 152 -0.66 14.96 -14.19
C ALA A 152 -0.26 13.77 -15.06
N PHE A 153 -0.28 13.92 -16.38
CA PHE A 153 0.13 12.89 -17.34
C PHE A 153 1.62 12.54 -17.20
N ILE A 154 2.49 13.55 -17.15
CA ILE A 154 3.93 13.34 -16.93
C ILE A 154 4.17 12.66 -15.58
N SER A 155 3.52 13.12 -14.50
CA SER A 155 3.69 12.53 -13.17
C SER A 155 3.13 11.12 -13.10
N SER A 156 2.03 10.80 -13.77
CA SER A 156 1.47 9.43 -13.80
C SER A 156 2.28 8.49 -14.69
N THR A 157 2.93 8.99 -15.74
CA THR A 157 3.81 8.19 -16.59
C THR A 157 5.13 7.86 -15.89
N VAL A 158 5.61 8.77 -15.03
CA VAL A 158 6.86 8.64 -14.28
C VAL A 158 6.66 7.93 -12.95
N SER A 159 5.52 8.13 -12.32
CA SER A 159 5.12 7.51 -11.06
C SER A 159 3.75 6.89 -11.25
N TYR A 160 3.66 5.57 -11.21
CA TYR A 160 2.40 4.84 -11.15
C TYR A 160 1.59 5.15 -9.87
N THR A 161 1.98 6.18 -9.12
CA THR A 161 1.37 6.55 -7.86
C THR A 161 0.50 7.79 -8.04
N HIS A 162 -0.81 7.63 -7.85
CA HIS A 162 -1.79 8.71 -7.75
C HIS A 162 -1.57 9.64 -6.53
N LEU A 163 -0.44 9.55 -5.84
CA LEU A 163 -0.20 10.22 -4.56
C LEU A 163 -0.04 11.74 -4.68
N ARG A 164 0.39 12.24 -5.83
CA ARG A 164 0.43 13.70 -6.04
C ARG A 164 -0.96 14.33 -6.14
N ALA A 165 -1.97 13.55 -6.50
CA ALA A 165 -3.36 14.00 -6.42
C ALA A 165 -3.85 14.18 -4.97
N HIS A 166 -3.24 13.52 -4.01
CA HIS A 166 -3.57 13.65 -2.59
C HIS A 166 -2.95 14.91 -1.96
N GLU A 167 -1.76 15.32 -2.37
CA GLU A 167 -1.11 16.52 -1.83
C GLU A 167 -1.83 17.81 -2.24
N THR A 168 -2.47 17.83 -3.43
CA THR A 168 -3.24 18.99 -3.90
C THR A 168 -4.65 19.09 -3.34
N MET A 169 -5.08 18.12 -2.52
CA MET A 169 -6.41 18.15 -1.87
C MET A 169 -6.38 18.66 -0.43
N VAL A 170 -5.20 18.94 0.12
CA VAL A 170 -5.01 19.37 1.52
C VAL A 170 -4.75 20.87 1.64
N ASP A 171 -4.46 21.55 0.53
CA ASP A 171 -4.40 23.02 0.40
C ASP A 171 -5.69 23.54 -0.27
#